data_6fa6b0a66d879a2269b9748f1bf89eff
#
_entry.id   6fa6b0a66d879a2269b9748f1bf89eff
#
_cell.length_a   1.000
_cell.length_b   1.000
_cell.length_c   1.000
_cell.angle_alpha   90.00
_cell.angle_beta   90.00
_cell.angle_gamma   90.00
#
_symmetry.space_group_name_H-M   'P 1'
#
loop_
_entity.id
_entity.type
_entity.pdbx_description
1 polymer ?
#
loop_
_entity_poly.entity_id
_entity_poly.type
_entity_poly.pdbx_seq_one_letter_code
_entity_poly.pdbx_strand_id
1 'polypeptide(L)'
;CALCGRQMPLTFHHLIPRDVHAKYKRKALTAEELNRGVDVCRPCHSAIHRTYDNKTLAASYSTLEALLQSEPLQKFIRWAQKQKVTTREDMANPNFRYRR
;
A
#
# COMPACT_ATOMS: atom_id res chain seq x y z
N CYS A 1 9.79 -3.57 0.13
CA CYS A 1 8.63 -2.68 0.14
C CYS A 1 8.85 -1.51 -0.81
N ALA A 2 7.92 -1.25 -1.71
CA ALA A 2 8.02 -0.15 -2.66
C ALA A 2 7.98 1.24 -2.00
N LEU A 3 7.47 1.34 -0.78
CA LEU A 3 7.39 2.62 -0.06
C LEU A 3 8.56 2.83 0.90
N CYS A 4 8.71 1.96 1.90
CA CYS A 4 9.76 2.17 2.92
C CYS A 4 11.12 1.55 2.55
N GLY A 5 11.17 0.69 1.56
CA GLY A 5 12.40 0.07 1.10
C GLY A 5 12.92 -1.08 1.97
N ARG A 6 12.28 -1.39 3.08
CA ARG A 6 12.70 -2.50 3.95
C ARG A 6 12.41 -3.85 3.28
N GLN A 7 13.29 -4.82 3.50
CA GLN A 7 13.09 -6.19 3.04
C GLN A 7 12.19 -6.92 4.05
N MET A 8 10.90 -6.89 3.79
CA MET A 8 9.87 -7.47 4.63
C MET A 8 8.95 -8.35 3.79
N PRO A 9 8.16 -9.26 4.42
CA PRO A 9 7.10 -9.92 3.68
C PRO A 9 6.18 -8.90 3.04
N LEU A 10 5.88 -9.07 1.76
CA LEU A 10 5.15 -8.10 0.95
C LEU A 10 3.70 -8.51 0.77
N THR A 11 2.84 -7.50 0.65
CA THR A 11 1.44 -7.65 0.26
C THR A 11 1.22 -6.85 -1.01
N PHE A 12 0.33 -7.32 -1.87
CA PHE A 12 0.01 -6.62 -3.12
C PHE A 12 -1.02 -5.54 -2.87
N HIS A 13 -0.66 -4.29 -3.20
CA HIS A 13 -1.58 -3.15 -3.14
C HIS A 13 -2.07 -2.81 -4.54
N HIS A 14 -3.38 -2.91 -4.79
CA HIS A 14 -3.98 -2.47 -6.04
C HIS A 14 -3.97 -0.94 -6.09
N LEU A 15 -3.36 -0.36 -7.12
CA LEU A 15 -3.33 1.11 -7.31
C LEU A 15 -4.74 1.65 -7.56
N ILE A 16 -5.57 0.87 -8.24
CA ILE A 16 -7.01 1.11 -8.32
C ILE A 16 -7.69 0.03 -7.49
N PRO A 17 -8.22 0.35 -6.29
CA PRO A 17 -8.80 -0.67 -5.42
C PRO A 17 -9.91 -1.46 -6.09
N ARG A 18 -9.98 -2.76 -5.78
CA ARG A 18 -10.92 -3.68 -6.43
C ARG A 18 -12.38 -3.23 -6.30
N ASP A 19 -12.74 -2.59 -5.21
CA ASP A 19 -14.11 -2.11 -4.96
C ASP A 19 -14.61 -1.15 -6.02
N VAL A 20 -13.71 -0.43 -6.69
CA VAL A 20 -14.07 0.58 -7.68
C VAL A 20 -13.78 0.13 -9.12
N HIS A 21 -13.33 -1.11 -9.33
CA HIS A 21 -13.00 -1.62 -10.67
C HIS A 21 -14.18 -1.54 -11.64
N ALA A 22 -15.39 -1.86 -11.19
CA ALA A 22 -16.57 -1.81 -12.06
C ALA A 22 -16.82 -0.40 -12.62
N LYS A 23 -16.63 0.63 -11.79
CA LYS A 23 -16.76 2.02 -12.21
C LYS A 23 -15.72 2.40 -13.27
N TYR A 24 -14.46 2.00 -13.05
CA TYR A 24 -13.38 2.32 -13.99
C TYR A 24 -13.43 1.48 -15.26
N LYS A 25 -13.96 0.27 -15.19
CA LYS A 25 -14.22 -0.55 -16.36
C LYS A 25 -15.22 0.14 -17.32
N ARG A 26 -16.25 0.79 -16.77
CA ARG A 26 -17.19 1.60 -17.55
C ARG A 26 -16.52 2.81 -18.21
N LYS A 27 -15.39 3.26 -17.67
CA LYS A 27 -14.57 4.34 -18.25
C LYS A 27 -13.52 3.83 -19.24
N ALA A 28 -13.73 2.61 -19.76
CA ALA A 28 -12.91 1.96 -20.78
C ALA A 28 -11.49 1.57 -20.32
N LEU A 29 -11.23 1.45 -19.01
CA LEU A 29 -9.99 0.88 -18.53
C LEU A 29 -9.98 -0.63 -18.76
N THR A 30 -8.82 -1.15 -19.20
CA THR A 30 -8.65 -2.59 -19.44
C THR A 30 -8.46 -3.32 -18.12
N ALA A 31 -8.68 -4.65 -18.14
CA ALA A 31 -8.42 -5.50 -16.98
C ALA A 31 -6.95 -5.37 -16.51
N GLU A 32 -6.01 -5.25 -17.45
CA GLU A 32 -4.59 -5.06 -17.14
C GLU A 32 -4.36 -3.77 -16.38
N GLU A 33 -4.94 -2.67 -16.82
CA GLU A 33 -4.83 -1.37 -16.15
C GLU A 33 -5.45 -1.41 -14.75
N LEU A 34 -6.60 -2.09 -14.59
CA LEU A 34 -7.28 -2.21 -13.30
C LEU A 34 -6.50 -3.06 -12.28
N ASN A 35 -5.70 -4.02 -12.77
CA ASN A 35 -4.97 -4.94 -11.91
C ASN A 35 -3.53 -4.50 -11.61
N ARG A 36 -3.14 -3.31 -12.03
CA ARG A 36 -1.82 -2.77 -11.67
C ARG A 36 -1.73 -2.55 -10.16
N GLY A 37 -0.55 -2.82 -9.63
CA GLY A 37 -0.33 -2.63 -8.22
C GLY A 37 1.15 -2.59 -7.87
N VAL A 38 1.42 -2.48 -6.58
CA VAL A 38 2.78 -2.45 -6.04
C VAL A 38 2.87 -3.37 -4.85
N ASP A 39 4.06 -3.91 -4.63
CA ASP A 39 4.34 -4.77 -3.48
C ASP A 39 4.81 -3.89 -2.32
N VAL A 40 4.06 -3.93 -1.22
CA VAL A 40 4.34 -3.14 -0.03
C VAL A 40 4.27 -4.02 1.21
N CYS A 41 5.02 -3.66 2.24
CA CYS A 41 4.93 -4.38 3.50
C CYS A 41 3.58 -4.09 4.18
N ARG A 42 3.17 -4.97 5.10
CA ARG A 42 1.88 -4.84 5.78
C ARG A 42 1.71 -3.48 6.50
N PRO A 43 2.70 -2.97 7.24
CA PRO A 43 2.55 -1.66 7.88
C PRO A 43 2.30 -0.52 6.87
N CYS A 44 3.03 -0.50 5.75
CA CYS A 44 2.84 0.51 4.72
C CYS A 44 1.49 0.36 4.02
N HIS A 45 1.08 -0.88 3.72
CA HIS A 45 -0.22 -1.17 3.11
C HIS A 45 -1.37 -0.70 4.01
N SER A 46 -1.27 -0.99 5.31
CA SER A 46 -2.26 -0.54 6.28
C SER A 46 -2.30 0.99 6.39
N ALA A 47 -1.15 1.65 6.32
CA ALA A 47 -1.06 3.10 6.35
C ALA A 47 -1.76 3.74 5.15
N ILE A 48 -1.61 3.17 3.96
CA ILE A 48 -2.29 3.65 2.75
C ILE A 48 -3.80 3.65 2.96
N HIS A 49 -4.36 2.51 3.40
CA HIS A 49 -5.80 2.35 3.57
C HIS A 49 -6.36 3.09 4.79
N ARG A 50 -5.52 3.44 5.74
CA ARG A 50 -5.89 4.26 6.90
C ARG A 50 -5.95 5.74 6.54
N THR A 51 -5.09 6.16 5.62
CA THR A 51 -4.95 7.56 5.22
C THR A 51 -5.97 7.96 4.16
N TYR A 52 -6.27 7.08 3.21
CA TYR A 52 -7.16 7.37 2.08
C TYR A 52 -8.18 6.26 1.90
N ASP A 53 -9.41 6.64 1.56
CA ASP A 53 -10.42 5.66 1.17
C ASP A 53 -10.17 5.16 -0.27
N ASN A 54 -10.87 4.11 -0.67
CA ASN A 54 -10.66 3.49 -1.97
C ASN A 54 -10.98 4.42 -3.14
N LYS A 55 -11.98 5.25 -2.99
CA LYS A 55 -12.37 6.23 -4.01
C LYS A 55 -11.27 7.27 -4.24
N THR A 56 -10.69 7.79 -3.16
CA THR A 56 -9.60 8.77 -3.22
C THR A 56 -8.34 8.14 -3.79
N LEU A 57 -8.02 6.91 -3.39
CA LEU A 57 -6.85 6.19 -3.93
C LEU A 57 -6.95 6.03 -5.44
N ALA A 58 -8.10 5.61 -5.94
CA ALA A 58 -8.32 5.43 -7.37
C ALA A 58 -8.26 6.75 -8.15
N ALA A 59 -8.80 7.82 -7.58
CA ALA A 59 -8.89 9.12 -8.26
C ALA A 59 -7.58 9.90 -8.26
N SER A 60 -6.82 9.86 -7.16
CA SER A 60 -5.68 10.75 -6.95
C SER A 60 -4.36 10.05 -6.65
N TYR A 61 -4.38 8.80 -6.24
CA TYR A 61 -3.19 8.05 -5.82
C TYR A 61 -3.07 6.69 -6.52
N SER A 62 -3.39 6.69 -7.82
CA SER A 62 -3.38 5.46 -8.64
C SER A 62 -2.01 5.15 -9.25
N THR A 63 -0.95 5.82 -8.82
CA THR A 63 0.43 5.55 -9.22
C THR A 63 1.32 5.49 -7.99
N LEU A 64 2.44 4.77 -8.11
CA LEU A 64 3.44 4.74 -7.04
C LEU A 64 3.99 6.13 -6.74
N GLU A 65 4.24 6.93 -7.77
CA GLU A 65 4.75 8.29 -7.64
C GLU A 65 3.80 9.16 -6.80
N ALA A 66 2.49 9.05 -7.05
CA ALA A 66 1.50 9.81 -6.29
C ALA A 66 1.50 9.41 -4.81
N LEU A 67 1.63 8.11 -4.52
CA LEU A 67 1.73 7.63 -3.14
C LEU A 67 2.99 8.16 -2.47
N LEU A 68 4.12 8.14 -3.18
CA LEU A 68 5.40 8.63 -2.64
C LEU A 68 5.40 10.14 -2.39
N GLN A 69 4.59 10.90 -3.13
CA GLN A 69 4.46 12.34 -2.96
C GLN A 69 3.45 12.73 -1.89
N SER A 70 2.67 11.78 -1.37
CA SER A 70 1.69 12.04 -0.32
C SER A 70 2.41 12.42 0.98
N GLU A 71 2.15 13.60 1.50
CA GLU A 71 2.78 14.09 2.72
C GLU A 71 2.49 13.20 3.94
N PRO A 72 1.24 12.81 4.22
CA PRO A 72 0.96 11.89 5.32
C PRO A 72 1.69 10.55 5.18
N LEU A 73 1.77 10.01 3.97
CA LEU A 73 2.48 8.75 3.74
C LEU A 73 3.99 8.92 3.88
N GLN A 74 4.54 10.07 3.44
CA GLN A 74 5.97 10.35 3.64
C GLN A 74 6.34 10.35 5.12
N LYS A 75 5.51 10.92 5.97
CA LYS A 75 5.73 10.91 7.41
C LYS A 75 5.74 9.49 7.96
N PHE A 76 4.78 8.68 7.54
CA PHE A 76 4.72 7.27 7.94
C PHE A 76 5.94 6.51 7.43
N ILE A 77 6.34 6.71 6.17
CA ILE A 77 7.49 6.03 5.57
C ILE A 77 8.76 6.34 6.34
N ARG A 78 9.00 7.60 6.70
CA ARG A 78 10.17 7.99 7.49
C ARG A 78 10.20 7.28 8.84
N TRP A 79 9.06 7.19 9.50
CA TRP A 79 8.94 6.43 10.74
C TRP A 79 9.23 4.94 10.50
N ALA A 80 8.61 4.37 9.46
CA ALA A 80 8.75 2.94 9.14
C ALA A 80 10.19 2.54 8.84
N GLN A 81 10.95 3.41 8.16
CA GLN A 81 12.34 3.13 7.82
C GLN A 81 13.24 2.97 9.05
N LYS A 82 12.83 3.51 10.17
CA LYS A 82 13.57 3.43 11.45
C LYS A 82 13.17 2.21 12.28
N GLN A 83 12.14 1.47 11.84
CA GLN A 83 11.63 0.33 12.59
C GLN A 83 12.36 -0.95 12.23
N LYS A 84 12.35 -1.90 13.16
CA LYS A 84 12.93 -3.23 12.96
C LYS A 84 12.23 -3.93 11.80
N VAL A 85 13.00 -4.64 10.98
CA VAL A 85 12.46 -5.44 9.90
C VAL A 85 11.70 -6.63 10.48
N THR A 86 10.47 -6.85 9.98
CA THR A 86 9.64 -7.98 10.35
C THR A 86 9.91 -9.13 9.40
N THR A 87 10.25 -10.30 9.93
CA THR A 87 10.46 -11.52 9.14
C THR A 87 9.16 -12.32 9.02
N ARG A 88 9.17 -13.34 8.17
CA ARG A 88 8.03 -14.27 8.07
C ARG A 88 7.80 -15.02 9.39
N GLU A 89 8.88 -15.34 10.10
CA GLU A 89 8.79 -15.99 11.43
C GLU A 89 8.08 -15.09 12.42
N ASP A 90 8.43 -13.80 12.44
CA ASP A 90 7.77 -12.83 13.31
C ASP A 90 6.28 -12.74 13.00
N MET A 91 5.91 -12.72 11.72
CA MET A 91 4.51 -12.64 11.30
C MET A 91 3.71 -13.90 11.67
N ALA A 92 4.37 -15.05 11.72
CA ALA A 92 3.74 -16.31 12.12
C ALA A 92 3.58 -16.43 13.63
N ASN A 93 4.25 -15.60 14.42
CA ASN A 93 4.16 -15.61 15.87
C ASN A 93 2.84 -15.00 16.34
N PRO A 94 1.97 -15.72 17.06
CA PRO A 94 0.68 -15.17 17.50
C PRO A 94 0.81 -14.00 18.48
N ASN A 95 1.97 -13.84 19.11
CA ASN A 95 2.25 -12.74 20.03
C ASN A 95 2.88 -11.54 19.35
N PHE A 96 3.13 -11.61 18.04
CA PHE A 96 3.74 -10.53 17.30
C PHE A 96 2.81 -9.32 17.19
N ARG A 97 3.37 -8.12 17.39
CA ARG A 97 2.66 -6.84 17.21
C ARG A 97 3.54 -5.88 16.44
N TYR A 98 2.96 -5.21 15.44
CA TYR A 98 3.64 -4.10 14.79
C TYR A 98 3.71 -2.91 15.73
N ARG A 99 4.89 -2.31 15.86
CA ARG A 99 5.07 -1.07 16.63
C ARG A 99 4.61 0.11 15.78
N ARG A 100 4.00 1.05 16.44
CA ARG A 100 3.58 2.30 15.83
C ARG A 100 4.28 3.48 16.47
#